data_7618aa5ca87747f63cb9d079374e406a
#
_entry.id   7618aa5ca87747f63cb9d079374e406a
#
_cell.length_a   1.000
_cell.length_b   1.000
_cell.length_c   1.000
_cell.angle_alpha   90.00
_cell.angle_beta   90.00
_cell.angle_gamma   90.00
#
_symmetry.space_group_name_H-M   'P 1'
#
loop_
_entity.id
_entity.type
_entity.pdbx_description
1 polymer ?
#
loop_
_entity_poly.entity_id
_entity_poly.type
_entity_poly.pdbx_seq_one_letter_code
_entity_poly.pdbx_strand_id
1 'polypeptide(L)'
;TALSLYRRATSAGAAVLAVDVPTGVDADTGVCAADAVHADVTVTFGYPHLGHALAAECGQVVVADLHLPGGVPSFAETLADLDEPAGFLAHEPTVVSPYAWNQGGPWPVGCTGPITDPTPGAHSDKYSGGVVALAAGSETYPGAGILCATAAVRATPSMVRFIGDNTITSLLPELVCHPDVPSSAVS
;
A
#
# COMPACT_ATOMS: atom_id res chain seq x y z
N THR A 1 -2.62 -6.31 18.27
CA THR A 1 -1.55 -5.50 17.64
C THR A 1 -1.58 -5.67 16.13
N ALA A 2 -1.03 -4.71 15.36
CA ALA A 2 -0.93 -4.79 13.90
C ALA A 2 -0.23 -6.08 13.43
N LEU A 3 0.82 -6.51 14.13
CA LEU A 3 1.54 -7.74 13.81
C LEU A 3 0.68 -9.00 14.02
N SER A 4 -0.19 -9.04 15.01
CA SER A 4 -1.10 -10.18 15.20
C SER A 4 -2.16 -10.26 14.10
N LEU A 5 -2.64 -9.12 13.62
CA LEU A 5 -3.51 -9.07 12.46
C LEU A 5 -2.79 -9.58 11.20
N TYR A 6 -1.59 -9.05 10.94
CA TYR A 6 -0.76 -9.46 9.82
C TYR A 6 -0.59 -10.99 9.77
N ARG A 7 -0.14 -11.60 10.87
CA ARG A 7 0.06 -13.06 10.97
C ARG A 7 -1.22 -13.85 10.69
N ARG A 8 -2.36 -13.37 11.17
CA ARG A 8 -3.65 -14.04 10.95
C ARG A 8 -4.14 -13.86 9.51
N ALA A 9 -4.02 -12.65 8.97
CA ALA A 9 -4.43 -12.36 7.59
C ALA A 9 -3.61 -13.20 6.59
N THR A 10 -2.30 -13.26 6.76
CA THR A 10 -1.42 -14.08 5.90
C THR A 10 -1.71 -15.57 6.06
N SER A 11 -1.97 -16.05 7.27
CA SER A 11 -2.38 -17.45 7.49
C SER A 11 -3.71 -17.80 6.83
N ALA A 12 -4.57 -16.81 6.61
CA ALA A 12 -5.84 -16.94 5.89
C ALA A 12 -5.72 -16.70 4.37
N GLY A 13 -4.50 -16.49 3.87
CA GLY A 13 -4.24 -16.27 2.44
C GLY A 13 -4.54 -14.84 1.95
N ALA A 14 -4.63 -13.86 2.85
CA ALA A 14 -4.79 -12.46 2.46
C ALA A 14 -3.51 -11.91 1.84
N ALA A 15 -3.65 -11.12 0.78
CA ALA A 15 -2.55 -10.35 0.23
C ALA A 15 -2.20 -9.17 1.16
N VAL A 16 -0.92 -8.84 1.20
CA VAL A 16 -0.35 -7.78 2.04
C VAL A 16 0.19 -6.65 1.18
N LEU A 17 -0.36 -5.48 1.35
CA LEU A 17 0.13 -4.24 0.73
C LEU A 17 0.78 -3.38 1.82
N ALA A 18 2.04 -3.05 1.63
CA ALA A 18 2.74 -2.08 2.45
C ALA A 18 2.71 -0.69 1.81
N VAL A 19 2.58 0.32 2.64
CA VAL A 19 2.65 1.73 2.23
C VAL A 19 3.99 2.28 2.67
N ASP A 20 4.75 2.78 1.72
CA ASP A 20 6.10 3.30 1.80
C ASP A 20 7.13 2.19 2.06
N VAL A 21 7.30 1.73 3.27
CA VAL A 21 8.22 0.64 3.64
C VAL A 21 7.50 -0.34 4.57
N PRO A 22 7.66 -1.67 4.39
CA PRO A 22 7.08 -2.63 5.31
C PRO A 22 7.60 -2.45 6.73
N THR A 23 6.71 -2.58 7.70
CA THR A 23 7.10 -2.49 9.12
C THR A 23 8.20 -3.49 9.45
N GLY A 24 9.28 -2.99 10.04
CA GLY A 24 10.44 -3.80 10.42
C GLY A 24 11.56 -3.82 9.38
N VAL A 25 11.40 -3.18 8.23
CA VAL A 25 12.46 -2.97 7.23
C VAL A 25 13.06 -1.58 7.44
N ASP A 26 14.37 -1.49 7.49
CA ASP A 26 15.10 -0.24 7.52
C ASP A 26 15.23 0.31 6.09
N ALA A 27 14.71 1.51 5.86
CA ALA A 27 14.60 2.11 4.53
C ALA A 27 15.96 2.41 3.89
N ASP A 28 16.97 2.75 4.71
CA ASP A 28 18.27 3.17 4.21
C ASP A 28 19.23 2.00 3.98
N THR A 29 19.07 0.91 4.72
CA THR A 29 20.01 -0.21 4.71
C THR A 29 19.41 -1.52 4.22
N GLY A 30 18.08 -1.65 4.19
CA GLY A 30 17.38 -2.91 3.90
C GLY A 30 17.49 -3.96 5.00
N VAL A 31 18.04 -3.61 6.17
CA VAL A 31 18.11 -4.55 7.29
C VAL A 31 16.71 -4.79 7.84
N CYS A 32 16.36 -6.06 8.00
CA CYS A 32 15.06 -6.49 8.45
C CYS A 32 15.08 -6.95 9.92
N ALA A 33 14.09 -6.51 10.69
CA ALA A 33 13.83 -7.08 12.00
C ALA A 33 13.37 -8.55 11.87
N ALA A 34 13.58 -9.35 12.91
CA ALA A 34 13.22 -10.78 12.91
C ALA A 34 11.69 -11.02 12.70
N ASP A 35 10.89 -10.01 12.99
CA ASP A 35 9.43 -10.04 12.82
C ASP A 35 8.94 -9.00 11.80
N ALA A 36 9.79 -8.63 10.85
CA ALA A 36 9.43 -7.73 9.76
C ALA A 36 8.21 -8.27 8.97
N VAL A 37 7.41 -7.35 8.50
CA VAL A 37 6.27 -7.66 7.64
C VAL A 37 6.77 -7.99 6.24
N HIS A 38 6.37 -9.15 5.72
CA HIS A 38 6.53 -9.47 4.31
C HIS A 38 5.32 -8.93 3.54
N ALA A 39 5.55 -8.02 2.63
CA ALA A 39 4.53 -7.51 1.73
C ALA A 39 4.55 -8.28 0.41
N ASP A 40 3.38 -8.51 -0.18
CA ASP A 40 3.28 -8.95 -1.57
C ASP A 40 3.58 -7.79 -2.52
N VAL A 41 3.14 -6.58 -2.13
CA VAL A 41 3.37 -5.33 -2.84
C VAL A 41 3.72 -4.23 -1.87
N THR A 42 4.73 -3.43 -2.20
CA THR A 42 5.03 -2.17 -1.49
C THR A 42 4.84 -1.00 -2.45
N VAL A 43 4.01 -0.03 -2.04
CA VAL A 43 3.84 1.23 -2.78
C VAL A 43 4.61 2.32 -2.08
N THR A 44 5.65 2.86 -2.74
CA THR A 44 6.41 4.01 -2.27
C THR A 44 6.17 5.25 -3.15
N PHE A 45 6.59 6.42 -2.72
CA PHE A 45 6.23 7.69 -3.33
C PHE A 45 7.44 8.50 -3.75
N GLY A 46 7.43 8.99 -4.99
CA GLY A 46 8.50 9.79 -5.56
C GLY A 46 9.72 8.95 -5.91
N TYR A 47 10.58 8.67 -4.95
CA TYR A 47 11.80 7.89 -5.15
C TYR A 47 11.84 6.67 -4.23
N PRO A 48 12.30 5.51 -4.73
CA PRO A 48 12.49 4.35 -3.88
C PRO A 48 13.68 4.54 -2.94
N HIS A 49 13.58 4.01 -1.73
CA HIS A 49 14.69 3.89 -0.79
C HIS A 49 15.61 2.73 -1.16
N LEU A 50 16.83 2.73 -0.65
CA LEU A 50 17.77 1.63 -0.85
C LEU A 50 17.22 0.30 -0.28
N GLY A 51 16.49 0.38 0.82
CA GLY A 51 15.84 -0.77 1.44
C GLY A 51 14.89 -1.51 0.50
N HIS A 52 14.23 -0.81 -0.42
CA HIS A 52 13.35 -1.44 -1.41
C HIS A 52 14.11 -2.36 -2.38
N ALA A 53 15.37 -2.05 -2.67
CA ALA A 53 16.19 -2.87 -3.54
C ALA A 53 16.86 -4.04 -2.82
N LEU A 54 17.07 -3.94 -1.51
CA LEU A 54 17.84 -4.88 -0.72
C LEU A 54 17.00 -5.85 0.11
N ALA A 55 15.80 -5.43 0.54
CA ALA A 55 14.92 -6.23 1.39
C ALA A 55 13.88 -7.01 0.58
N ALA A 56 13.95 -8.33 0.62
CA ALA A 56 12.96 -9.21 -0.02
C ALA A 56 11.55 -9.05 0.59
N GLU A 57 11.47 -8.54 1.81
CA GLU A 57 10.25 -8.23 2.55
C GLU A 57 9.39 -7.17 1.87
N CYS A 58 9.99 -6.36 0.98
CA CYS A 58 9.25 -5.35 0.20
C CYS A 58 8.39 -5.97 -0.92
N GLY A 59 8.63 -7.21 -1.31
CA GLY A 59 7.90 -7.85 -2.42
C GLY A 59 8.04 -7.07 -3.73
N GLN A 60 6.94 -6.98 -4.48
CA GLN A 60 6.91 -6.14 -5.68
C GLN A 60 6.86 -4.66 -5.31
N VAL A 61 7.86 -3.89 -5.69
CA VAL A 61 7.90 -2.46 -5.41
C VAL A 61 7.23 -1.68 -6.53
N VAL A 62 6.29 -0.82 -6.16
CA VAL A 62 5.58 0.11 -7.04
C VAL A 62 5.92 1.53 -6.62
N VAL A 63 6.50 2.31 -7.51
CA VAL A 63 6.77 3.73 -7.27
C VAL A 63 5.63 4.57 -7.81
N ALA A 64 4.89 5.22 -6.92
CA ALA A 64 3.95 6.27 -7.30
C ALA A 64 4.75 7.54 -7.64
N ASP A 65 4.94 7.77 -8.91
CA ASP A 65 5.74 8.89 -9.42
C ASP A 65 4.99 10.20 -9.22
N LEU A 66 5.52 11.05 -8.36
CA LEU A 66 4.92 12.33 -7.99
C LEU A 66 5.50 13.43 -8.88
N HIS A 67 4.65 14.09 -9.65
CA HIS A 67 5.01 15.30 -10.39
C HIS A 67 4.94 16.49 -9.44
N LEU A 68 6.04 16.73 -8.71
CA LEU A 68 6.10 17.82 -7.75
C LEU A 68 6.30 19.16 -8.46
N PRO A 69 5.61 20.23 -8.03
CA PRO A 69 5.85 21.57 -8.58
C PRO A 69 7.25 22.07 -8.22
N GLY A 70 7.82 22.94 -9.05
CA GLY A 70 9.13 23.57 -8.78
C GLY A 70 10.30 22.98 -9.56
N GLY A 71 10.05 22.16 -10.59
CA GLY A 71 11.09 21.66 -11.48
C GLY A 71 11.92 20.51 -10.89
N VAL A 72 11.42 19.86 -9.85
CA VAL A 72 12.01 18.60 -9.36
C VAL A 72 11.66 17.50 -10.39
N PRO A 73 12.67 16.84 -11.00
CA PRO A 73 12.39 15.77 -11.95
C PRO A 73 11.61 14.63 -11.27
N SER A 74 10.73 14.00 -12.01
CA SER A 74 10.08 12.78 -11.58
C SER A 74 11.06 11.60 -11.55
N PHE A 75 10.70 10.52 -10.89
CA PHE A 75 11.57 9.33 -10.88
C PHE A 75 11.75 8.77 -12.29
N ALA A 76 10.71 8.76 -13.11
CA ALA A 76 10.78 8.32 -14.49
C ALA A 76 11.71 9.19 -15.36
N GLU A 77 11.66 10.53 -15.18
CA GLU A 77 12.58 11.45 -15.85
C GLU A 77 14.02 11.23 -15.41
N THR A 78 14.25 11.05 -14.10
CA THR A 78 15.57 10.75 -13.57
C THR A 78 16.14 9.44 -14.12
N LEU A 79 15.32 8.39 -14.25
CA LEU A 79 15.75 7.12 -14.84
C LEU A 79 16.08 7.26 -16.32
N ALA A 80 15.33 8.08 -17.07
CA ALA A 80 15.57 8.31 -18.49
C ALA A 80 16.89 9.07 -18.76
N ASP A 81 17.34 9.88 -17.79
CA ASP A 81 18.60 10.64 -17.88
C ASP A 81 19.83 9.83 -17.47
N LEU A 82 19.66 8.63 -16.93
CA LEU A 82 20.78 7.74 -16.58
C LEU A 82 21.23 6.94 -17.80
N ASP A 83 22.47 7.16 -18.26
CA ASP A 83 23.08 6.41 -19.38
C ASP A 83 23.27 4.92 -19.07
N GLU A 84 23.41 4.57 -17.81
CA GLU A 84 23.41 3.19 -17.31
C GLU A 84 22.64 3.12 -15.98
N PRO A 85 21.87 2.05 -15.71
CA PRO A 85 21.25 1.88 -14.42
C PRO A 85 22.34 1.74 -13.35
N ALA A 86 22.50 2.78 -12.56
CA ALA A 86 23.43 2.82 -11.45
C ALA A 86 22.93 1.95 -10.32
N GLY A 87 23.25 0.66 -10.37
CA GLY A 87 23.07 -0.22 -9.24
C GLY A 87 22.16 -1.41 -9.50
N PHE A 88 22.40 -2.41 -8.73
CA PHE A 88 21.67 -3.66 -8.69
C PHE A 88 20.32 -3.45 -8.01
N LEU A 89 19.31 -3.06 -8.76
CA LEU A 89 17.96 -3.31 -8.31
C LEU A 89 17.72 -4.82 -8.47
N ALA A 90 17.52 -5.53 -7.40
CA ALA A 90 17.14 -6.93 -7.43
C ALA A 90 15.83 -7.12 -8.21
N HIS A 91 15.02 -6.06 -8.31
CA HIS A 91 13.79 -5.98 -9.08
C HIS A 91 13.65 -4.57 -9.65
N GLU A 92 13.28 -4.48 -10.94
CA GLU A 92 12.90 -3.20 -11.52
C GLU A 92 11.60 -2.73 -10.84
N PRO A 93 11.59 -1.53 -10.22
CA PRO A 93 10.36 -1.02 -9.64
C PRO A 93 9.36 -0.69 -10.74
N THR A 94 8.11 -1.01 -10.51
CA THR A 94 7.03 -0.59 -11.39
C THR A 94 6.71 0.88 -11.11
N VAL A 95 6.95 1.75 -12.08
CA VAL A 95 6.64 3.18 -11.94
C VAL A 95 5.21 3.46 -12.38
N VAL A 96 4.41 4.04 -11.52
CA VAL A 96 3.03 4.45 -11.81
C VAL A 96 2.91 5.96 -11.65
N SER A 97 2.72 6.64 -12.77
CA SER A 97 2.39 8.07 -12.75
C SER A 97 0.87 8.25 -12.77
N PRO A 98 0.28 9.00 -11.82
CA PRO A 98 -1.14 9.36 -11.87
C PRO A 98 -1.51 10.11 -13.15
N TYR A 99 -0.53 10.78 -13.76
CA TYR A 99 -0.71 11.51 -15.01
C TYR A 99 -0.83 10.56 -16.22
N ALA A 100 -0.02 9.51 -16.27
CA ALA A 100 -0.10 8.49 -17.32
C ALA A 100 -1.41 7.69 -17.27
N TRP A 101 -1.98 7.53 -16.08
CA TRP A 101 -3.25 6.87 -15.87
C TRP A 101 -4.41 7.53 -16.64
N ASN A 102 -4.51 8.86 -16.61
CA ASN A 102 -5.55 9.60 -17.31
C ASN A 102 -5.34 9.67 -18.83
N GLN A 103 -4.13 9.36 -19.32
CA GLN A 103 -3.77 9.43 -20.75
C GLN A 103 -3.76 8.07 -21.44
N GLY A 104 -4.21 7.00 -20.78
CA GLY A 104 -4.16 5.65 -21.34
C GLY A 104 -2.75 5.12 -21.54
N GLY A 105 -1.80 5.59 -20.74
CA GLY A 105 -0.40 5.15 -20.75
C GLY A 105 -0.25 3.65 -20.45
N PRO A 106 0.94 3.10 -20.67
CA PRO A 106 1.20 1.70 -20.43
C PRO A 106 0.94 1.36 -18.95
N TRP A 107 0.23 0.27 -18.74
CA TRP A 107 -0.02 -0.26 -17.40
C TRP A 107 1.31 -0.71 -16.77
N PRO A 108 1.45 -0.58 -15.45
CA PRO A 108 2.62 -1.09 -14.75
C PRO A 108 2.86 -2.55 -15.10
N VAL A 109 4.12 -2.92 -15.30
CA VAL A 109 4.52 -4.32 -15.51
C VAL A 109 4.01 -5.13 -14.31
N GLY A 110 3.21 -6.16 -14.59
CA GLY A 110 2.56 -6.96 -13.54
C GLY A 110 1.07 -6.69 -13.33
N CYS A 111 0.53 -5.58 -13.81
CA CYS A 111 -0.92 -5.39 -13.89
C CYS A 111 -1.43 -6.10 -15.15
N THR A 112 -2.07 -7.24 -14.98
CA THR A 112 -2.60 -8.06 -16.08
C THR A 112 -3.94 -7.55 -16.62
N GLY A 113 -4.08 -6.26 -16.84
CA GLY A 113 -5.27 -5.73 -17.47
C GLY A 113 -5.75 -4.40 -16.88
N PRO A 114 -6.82 -3.84 -17.46
CA PRO A 114 -7.43 -2.63 -16.93
C PRO A 114 -7.89 -2.88 -15.49
N ILE A 115 -7.77 -1.85 -14.63
CA ILE A 115 -8.42 -1.89 -13.33
C ILE A 115 -9.88 -2.23 -13.58
N THR A 116 -10.31 -3.35 -13.03
CA THR A 116 -11.71 -3.77 -13.12
C THR A 116 -12.54 -2.66 -12.49
N ASP A 117 -13.59 -2.23 -13.19
CA ASP A 117 -14.53 -1.25 -12.67
C ASP A 117 -15.04 -1.75 -11.30
N PRO A 118 -14.73 -1.07 -10.20
CA PRO A 118 -15.12 -1.52 -8.87
C PRO A 118 -16.59 -1.25 -8.56
N THR A 119 -17.34 -0.70 -9.49
CA THR A 119 -18.77 -0.35 -9.27
C THR A 119 -19.57 -1.59 -8.87
N PRO A 120 -20.28 -1.56 -7.74
CA PRO A 120 -21.10 -2.69 -7.29
C PRO A 120 -22.19 -3.01 -8.30
N GLY A 121 -22.34 -4.29 -8.63
CA GLY A 121 -23.46 -4.77 -9.44
C GLY A 121 -24.75 -4.89 -8.62
N ALA A 122 -25.88 -5.18 -9.31
CA ALA A 122 -27.20 -5.27 -8.68
C ALA A 122 -27.34 -6.33 -7.58
N HIS A 123 -26.45 -7.29 -7.54
CA HIS A 123 -26.43 -8.40 -6.55
C HIS A 123 -25.23 -8.31 -5.61
N SER A 124 -24.44 -7.23 -5.67
CA SER A 124 -23.30 -7.04 -4.79
C SER A 124 -23.77 -6.65 -3.39
N ASP A 125 -23.10 -7.21 -2.39
CA ASP A 125 -23.19 -6.81 -1.00
C ASP A 125 -21.87 -6.17 -0.53
N LYS A 126 -21.81 -5.77 0.73
CA LYS A 126 -20.64 -5.13 1.32
C LYS A 126 -19.38 -6.02 1.38
N TYR A 127 -19.49 -7.30 1.05
CA TYR A 127 -18.40 -8.28 1.07
C TYR A 127 -18.00 -8.73 -0.34
N SER A 128 -18.85 -8.50 -1.34
CA SER A 128 -18.65 -9.01 -2.71
C SER A 128 -17.35 -8.55 -3.36
N GLY A 129 -16.86 -7.38 -3.01
CA GLY A 129 -15.59 -6.86 -3.50
C GLY A 129 -14.39 -7.16 -2.58
N GLY A 130 -14.59 -8.01 -1.55
CA GLY A 130 -13.59 -8.32 -0.54
C GLY A 130 -13.67 -7.42 0.69
N VAL A 131 -12.73 -7.59 1.61
CA VAL A 131 -12.61 -6.79 2.83
C VAL A 131 -11.19 -6.26 2.94
N VAL A 132 -11.04 -4.96 3.07
CA VAL A 132 -9.74 -4.34 3.35
C VAL A 132 -9.57 -4.24 4.86
N ALA A 133 -8.53 -4.87 5.40
CA ALA A 133 -8.12 -4.67 6.78
C ALA A 133 -6.95 -3.69 6.83
N LEU A 134 -7.10 -2.59 7.54
CA LEU A 134 -6.16 -1.48 7.57
C LEU A 134 -5.58 -1.30 8.97
N ALA A 135 -4.25 -1.37 9.05
CA ALA A 135 -3.48 -1.00 10.23
C ALA A 135 -2.54 0.14 9.84
N ALA A 136 -2.88 1.36 10.22
CA ALA A 136 -2.11 2.56 9.86
C ALA A 136 -2.24 3.65 10.93
N GLY A 137 -1.23 4.50 11.01
CA GLY A 137 -1.14 5.54 12.01
C GLY A 137 -0.61 5.04 13.35
N SER A 138 -0.34 5.98 14.22
CA SER A 138 0.09 5.74 15.61
C SER A 138 -0.49 6.84 16.49
N GLU A 139 -0.33 6.72 17.81
CA GLU A 139 -0.70 7.80 18.74
C GLU A 139 0.04 9.11 18.40
N THR A 140 1.30 9.01 17.95
CA THR A 140 2.11 10.17 17.56
C THR A 140 1.69 10.74 16.20
N TYR A 141 1.29 9.89 15.26
CA TYR A 141 0.94 10.28 13.89
C TYR A 141 -0.45 9.74 13.48
N PRO A 142 -1.53 10.21 14.13
CA PRO A 142 -2.88 9.72 13.84
C PRO A 142 -3.36 10.09 12.43
N GLY A 143 -2.84 11.16 11.85
CA GLY A 143 -3.18 11.62 10.51
C GLY A 143 -2.89 10.60 9.42
N ALA A 144 -1.84 9.78 9.55
CA ALA A 144 -1.55 8.71 8.61
C ALA A 144 -2.68 7.67 8.54
N GLY A 145 -3.26 7.31 9.70
CA GLY A 145 -4.42 6.43 9.76
C GLY A 145 -5.64 7.02 9.02
N ILE A 146 -5.90 8.32 9.21
CA ILE A 146 -7.02 9.02 8.56
C ILE A 146 -6.83 9.04 7.04
N LEU A 147 -5.62 9.35 6.56
CA LEU A 147 -5.32 9.40 5.13
C LEU A 147 -5.48 8.02 4.48
N CYS A 148 -4.89 6.98 5.08
CA CYS A 148 -5.01 5.61 4.57
C CYS A 148 -6.46 5.12 4.58
N ALA A 149 -7.20 5.37 5.67
CA ALA A 149 -8.60 4.98 5.77
C ALA A 149 -9.48 5.70 4.74
N THR A 150 -9.27 7.00 4.56
CA THR A 150 -9.97 7.80 3.54
C THR A 150 -9.71 7.26 2.14
N ALA A 151 -8.44 6.94 1.84
CA ALA A 151 -8.06 6.37 0.55
C ALA A 151 -8.70 4.99 0.34
N ALA A 152 -8.66 4.11 1.33
CA ALA A 152 -9.25 2.79 1.26
C ALA A 152 -10.77 2.83 1.04
N VAL A 153 -11.50 3.67 1.79
CA VAL A 153 -12.96 3.85 1.62
C VAL A 153 -13.31 4.37 0.23
N ARG A 154 -12.49 5.27 -0.32
CA ARG A 154 -12.74 5.84 -1.65
C ARG A 154 -12.32 4.93 -2.80
N ALA A 155 -11.34 4.05 -2.57
CA ALA A 155 -10.81 3.17 -3.61
C ALA A 155 -11.56 1.84 -3.73
N THR A 156 -12.32 1.44 -2.69
CA THR A 156 -13.03 0.16 -2.70
C THR A 156 -14.54 0.35 -2.46
N PRO A 157 -15.40 -0.35 -3.20
CA PRO A 157 -16.83 -0.38 -2.93
C PRO A 157 -17.18 -1.30 -1.75
N SER A 158 -16.19 -1.92 -1.13
CA SER A 158 -16.33 -3.00 -0.16
C SER A 158 -16.08 -2.52 1.26
N MET A 159 -16.17 -3.44 2.21
CA MET A 159 -15.97 -3.11 3.61
C MET A 159 -14.51 -2.78 3.91
N VAL A 160 -14.28 -1.68 4.63
CA VAL A 160 -12.98 -1.33 5.20
C VAL A 160 -13.05 -1.49 6.73
N ARG A 161 -12.13 -2.30 7.26
CA ARG A 161 -11.95 -2.51 8.70
C ARG A 161 -10.68 -1.82 9.16
N PHE A 162 -10.83 -0.88 10.07
CA PHE A 162 -9.71 -0.13 10.63
C PHE A 162 -9.35 -0.66 12.02
N ILE A 163 -8.05 -0.84 12.26
CA ILE A 163 -7.54 -1.28 13.55
C ILE A 163 -6.89 -0.07 14.22
N GLY A 164 -7.59 0.47 15.18
CA GLY A 164 -7.19 1.70 15.87
C GLY A 164 -8.33 2.34 16.64
N ASP A 165 -8.18 3.62 16.95
CA ASP A 165 -9.14 4.39 17.73
C ASP A 165 -10.45 4.62 16.93
N ASN A 166 -11.57 4.48 17.64
CA ASN A 166 -12.92 4.71 17.12
C ASN A 166 -13.18 6.18 16.74
N THR A 167 -12.36 7.13 17.15
CA THR A 167 -12.55 8.55 16.82
C THR A 167 -12.58 8.80 15.32
N ILE A 168 -11.92 7.96 14.53
CA ILE A 168 -11.91 8.04 13.08
C ILE A 168 -13.32 7.85 12.47
N THR A 169 -14.23 7.14 13.13
CA THR A 169 -15.60 6.94 12.63
C THR A 169 -16.44 8.22 12.64
N SER A 170 -16.04 9.24 13.38
CA SER A 170 -16.66 10.57 13.31
C SER A 170 -16.39 11.26 11.97
N LEU A 171 -15.29 10.90 11.30
CA LEU A 171 -14.89 11.43 9.99
C LEU A 171 -15.30 10.50 8.85
N LEU A 172 -15.27 9.20 9.09
CA LEU A 172 -15.53 8.14 8.11
C LEU A 172 -16.49 7.11 8.74
N PRO A 173 -17.80 7.40 8.74
CA PRO A 173 -18.81 6.56 9.38
C PRO A 173 -18.98 5.19 8.70
N GLU A 174 -18.45 5.01 7.48
CA GLU A 174 -18.46 3.75 6.73
C GLU A 174 -17.47 2.72 7.28
N LEU A 175 -16.53 3.15 8.11
CA LEU A 175 -15.52 2.26 8.68
C LEU A 175 -16.09 1.37 9.78
N VAL A 176 -15.61 0.15 9.80
CA VAL A 176 -15.78 -0.74 10.96
C VAL A 176 -14.48 -0.71 11.76
N CYS A 177 -14.49 -0.07 12.92
CA CYS A 177 -13.33 0.00 13.79
C CYS A 177 -13.25 -1.18 14.76
N HIS A 178 -12.04 -1.66 14.95
CA HIS A 178 -11.70 -2.65 15.96
C HIS A 178 -10.59 -2.08 16.84
N PRO A 179 -10.88 -1.70 18.10
CA PRO A 179 -9.88 -1.13 19.00
C PRO A 179 -8.76 -2.12 19.36
N ASP A 180 -9.11 -3.41 19.38
CA ASP A 180 -8.17 -4.54 19.44
C ASP A 180 -8.73 -5.67 18.60
N VAL A 181 -7.88 -6.45 17.94
CA VAL A 181 -8.33 -7.64 17.22
C VAL A 181 -8.55 -8.75 18.25
N PRO A 182 -9.80 -9.03 18.66
CA PRO A 182 -10.06 -10.20 19.48
C PRO A 182 -9.60 -11.44 18.73
N SER A 183 -9.03 -12.40 19.41
CA SER A 183 -8.54 -13.65 18.82
C SER A 183 -9.62 -14.45 18.06
N SER A 184 -10.89 -14.08 18.17
CA SER A 184 -12.06 -14.76 17.58
C SER A 184 -12.66 -14.08 16.34
N ALA A 185 -12.11 -12.99 15.81
CA ALA A 185 -12.76 -12.18 14.78
C ALA A 185 -12.35 -12.50 13.33
N VAL A 186 -11.71 -13.65 13.10
CA VAL A 186 -11.44 -14.18 11.75
C VAL A 186 -11.85 -15.64 11.72
N SER A 187 -13.09 -15.87 11.44
CA SER A 187 -13.64 -17.16 10.99
C SER A 187 -14.34 -16.89 9.65
#